data_12939d093f1116a16ad3676f765b1901
#
_entry.id   12939d093f1116a16ad3676f765b1901
#
_cell.length_a   1.000
_cell.length_b   1.000
_cell.length_c   1.000
_cell.angle_alpha   90.00
_cell.angle_beta   90.00
_cell.angle_gamma   90.00
#
_symmetry.space_group_name_H-M   'P 1'
#
loop_
_entity.id
_entity.type
_entity.pdbx_description
1 polymer ?
#
loop_
_entity_poly.entity_id
_entity_poly.type
_entity_poly.pdbx_seq_one_letter_code
_entity_poly.pdbx_strand_id
1 'polypeptide(L)'
;GEKVVEKMTELYGTNPTDIKAAIGPAISVCCYEVDYPCAEHFLNLADLDSSKFVFEKGNGKYMVDLLETNRQILTASGVKNENITVSDVCTNCNSDLLWSHRATKGHRGTMSAFMCIK
;
A
#
# COMPACT_ATOMS: atom_id res chain seq x y z
N GLY A 1 7.08 -1.63 4.13
CA GLY A 1 7.66 -2.59 3.15
C GLY A 1 9.18 -2.53 3.17
N GLU A 2 9.74 -1.40 2.77
CA GLU A 2 11.20 -1.19 2.59
C GLU A 2 12.04 -1.69 3.79
N LYS A 3 11.83 -1.16 4.98
CA LYS A 3 12.60 -1.55 6.19
C LYS A 3 12.54 -3.04 6.51
N VAL A 4 11.48 -3.73 6.13
CA VAL A 4 11.38 -5.19 6.32
C VAL A 4 12.29 -5.90 5.33
N VAL A 5 12.31 -5.49 4.06
CA VAL A 5 13.18 -6.04 3.03
C VAL A 5 14.66 -5.83 3.41
N GLU A 6 15.01 -4.62 3.86
CA GLU A 6 16.35 -4.30 4.35
C GLU A 6 16.77 -5.22 5.50
N LYS A 7 15.90 -5.40 6.51
CA LYS A 7 16.18 -6.27 7.66
C LYS A 7 16.26 -7.74 7.28
N MET A 8 15.47 -8.23 6.37
CA MET A 8 15.59 -9.59 5.86
C MET A 8 16.93 -9.81 5.16
N THR A 9 17.37 -8.82 4.38
CA THR A 9 18.69 -8.87 3.72
C THR A 9 19.82 -8.80 4.74
N GLU A 10 19.76 -7.85 5.69
CA GLU A 10 20.80 -7.64 6.70
C GLU A 10 20.97 -8.84 7.63
N LEU A 11 19.87 -9.37 8.16
CA LEU A 11 19.89 -10.39 9.21
C LEU A 11 19.96 -11.82 8.69
N TYR A 12 19.43 -12.07 7.50
CA TYR A 12 19.28 -13.44 6.98
C TYR A 12 19.94 -13.63 5.62
N GLY A 13 20.56 -12.59 5.06
CA GLY A 13 21.17 -12.67 3.72
C GLY A 13 20.14 -12.91 2.61
N THR A 14 18.85 -12.56 2.86
CA THR A 14 17.79 -12.76 1.89
C THR A 14 18.04 -11.89 0.66
N ASN A 15 18.02 -12.50 -0.53
CA ASN A 15 18.04 -11.74 -1.77
C ASN A 15 16.63 -11.15 -2.01
N PRO A 16 16.47 -9.82 -2.13
CA PRO A 16 15.17 -9.19 -2.38
C PRO A 16 14.43 -9.76 -3.59
N THR A 17 15.16 -10.22 -4.61
CA THR A 17 14.57 -10.82 -5.82
C THR A 17 13.83 -12.13 -5.57
N ASP A 18 14.10 -12.81 -4.45
CA ASP A 18 13.48 -14.09 -4.08
C ASP A 18 12.28 -13.89 -3.14
N ILE A 19 12.08 -12.68 -2.64
CA ILE A 19 10.96 -12.36 -1.75
C ILE A 19 9.64 -12.45 -2.52
N LYS A 20 8.67 -13.17 -1.94
CA LYS A 20 7.26 -13.14 -2.34
C LYS A 20 6.51 -12.20 -1.42
N ALA A 21 5.77 -11.26 -1.98
CA ALA A 21 5.00 -10.27 -1.24
C ALA A 21 3.52 -10.32 -1.63
N ALA A 22 2.65 -10.10 -0.66
CA ALA A 22 1.22 -9.93 -0.88
C ALA A 22 0.75 -8.63 -0.22
N ILE A 23 0.06 -7.79 -0.98
CA ILE A 23 -0.59 -6.57 -0.49
C ILE A 23 -2.07 -6.88 -0.35
N GLY A 24 -2.54 -6.97 0.90
CA GLY A 24 -3.92 -7.31 1.23
C GLY A 24 -4.91 -6.17 0.94
N PRO A 25 -6.21 -6.39 1.19
CA PRO A 25 -7.25 -5.38 1.04
C PRO A 25 -6.94 -4.11 1.82
N ALA A 26 -7.10 -2.96 1.17
CA ALA A 26 -6.95 -1.64 1.77
C ALA A 26 -8.01 -0.69 1.19
N ILE A 27 -8.10 0.52 1.72
CA ILE A 27 -8.88 1.56 1.03
C ILE A 27 -8.19 1.86 -0.30
N SER A 28 -8.92 1.75 -1.40
CA SER A 28 -8.38 1.93 -2.75
C SER A 28 -8.55 3.37 -3.24
N VAL A 29 -7.92 3.69 -4.36
CA VAL A 29 -7.93 5.03 -4.98
C VAL A 29 -9.35 5.57 -5.20
N CYS A 30 -10.36 4.72 -5.44
CA CYS A 30 -11.76 5.14 -5.60
C CYS A 30 -12.35 5.83 -4.35
N CYS A 31 -11.79 5.58 -3.17
CA CYS A 31 -12.33 6.04 -1.88
C CYS A 31 -11.34 6.83 -1.03
N TYR A 32 -10.03 6.74 -1.32
CA TYR A 32 -9.02 7.37 -0.49
C TYR A 32 -8.75 8.80 -0.94
N GLU A 33 -9.73 9.67 -0.65
CA GLU A 33 -9.58 11.12 -0.80
C GLU A 33 -8.88 11.70 0.43
N VAL A 34 -7.88 12.55 0.19
CA VAL A 34 -7.08 13.23 1.20
C VAL A 34 -6.91 14.72 0.85
N ASP A 35 -6.50 15.52 1.83
CA ASP A 35 -6.08 16.90 1.63
C ASP A 35 -4.60 16.99 1.23
N TYR A 36 -4.15 18.21 0.87
CA TYR A 36 -2.77 18.43 0.44
C TYR A 36 -1.72 18.04 1.48
N PRO A 37 -1.85 18.38 2.78
CA PRO A 37 -0.86 17.97 3.77
C PRO A 37 -0.65 16.46 3.85
N CYS A 38 -1.70 15.68 3.63
CA CYS A 38 -1.58 14.23 3.54
C CYS A 38 -0.97 13.79 2.21
N ALA A 39 -1.45 14.35 1.09
CA ALA A 39 -0.94 14.03 -0.25
C ALA A 39 0.54 14.36 -0.41
N GLU A 40 1.01 15.44 0.20
CA GLU A 40 2.41 15.87 0.16
C GLU A 40 3.38 14.79 0.66
N HIS A 41 3.01 14.00 1.67
CA HIS A 41 3.83 12.89 2.13
C HIS A 41 4.04 11.82 1.06
N PHE A 42 3.03 11.58 0.21
CA PHE A 42 3.14 10.64 -0.90
C PHE A 42 3.90 11.24 -2.08
N LEU A 43 3.69 12.53 -2.37
CA LEU A 43 4.40 13.23 -3.44
C LEU A 43 5.91 13.31 -3.20
N ASN A 44 6.32 13.37 -1.92
CA ASN A 44 7.72 13.47 -1.50
C ASN A 44 8.41 12.11 -1.27
N LEU A 45 7.76 10.98 -1.60
CA LEU A 45 8.41 9.69 -1.55
C LEU A 45 9.52 9.63 -2.61
N ALA A 46 10.77 9.54 -2.12
CA ALA A 46 11.94 9.48 -3.00
C ALA A 46 11.91 8.23 -3.89
N ASP A 47 12.43 8.37 -5.10
CA ASP A 47 12.62 7.28 -6.07
C ASP A 47 11.33 6.58 -6.54
N LEU A 48 10.14 7.16 -6.26
CA LEU A 48 8.86 6.64 -6.71
C LEU A 48 8.21 7.58 -7.74
N ASP A 49 7.49 6.99 -8.69
CA ASP A 49 6.70 7.74 -9.67
C ASP A 49 5.32 8.09 -9.09
N SER A 50 5.25 9.23 -8.38
CA SER A 50 4.04 9.70 -7.72
C SER A 50 2.85 9.92 -8.66
N SER A 51 3.10 10.14 -9.95
CA SER A 51 2.04 10.31 -10.96
C SER A 51 1.16 9.06 -11.14
N LYS A 52 1.63 7.90 -10.67
CA LYS A 52 0.91 6.64 -10.74
C LYS A 52 0.01 6.35 -9.53
N PHE A 53 0.19 7.10 -8.44
CA PHE A 53 -0.57 6.83 -7.22
C PHE A 53 -1.11 8.08 -6.51
N VAL A 54 -0.81 9.30 -6.97
CA VAL A 54 -1.41 10.55 -6.45
C VAL A 54 -2.07 11.28 -7.60
N PHE A 55 -3.36 11.51 -7.50
CA PHE A 55 -4.17 12.16 -8.53
C PHE A 55 -4.89 13.38 -7.96
N GLU A 56 -4.68 14.54 -8.54
CA GLU A 56 -5.39 15.75 -8.13
C GLU A 56 -6.87 15.65 -8.51
N LYS A 57 -7.75 15.92 -7.55
CA LYS A 57 -9.21 15.92 -7.75
C LYS A 57 -9.79 17.32 -7.93
N GLY A 58 -9.03 18.34 -7.57
CA GLY A 58 -9.49 19.75 -7.50
C GLY A 58 -9.84 20.18 -6.07
N ASN A 59 -9.99 21.50 -5.89
CA ASN A 59 -10.29 22.10 -4.58
C ASN A 59 -9.33 21.68 -3.44
N GLY A 60 -8.05 21.46 -3.74
CA GLY A 60 -7.05 21.04 -2.78
C GLY A 60 -7.22 19.60 -2.27
N LYS A 61 -7.97 18.78 -2.99
CA LYS A 61 -8.19 17.35 -2.69
C LYS A 61 -7.46 16.46 -3.68
N TYR A 62 -7.04 15.31 -3.19
CA TYR A 62 -6.26 14.31 -3.92
C TYR A 62 -6.83 12.93 -3.67
N MET A 63 -6.77 12.08 -4.71
CA MET A 63 -7.01 10.65 -4.59
C MET A 63 -5.67 9.94 -4.52
N VAL A 64 -5.48 9.04 -3.57
CA VAL A 64 -4.22 8.32 -3.39
C VAL A 64 -4.44 6.81 -3.52
N ASP A 65 -3.58 6.16 -4.31
CA ASP A 65 -3.55 4.71 -4.45
C ASP A 65 -2.50 4.10 -3.51
N LEU A 66 -2.97 3.63 -2.34
CA LEU A 66 -2.10 2.98 -1.35
C LEU A 66 -1.54 1.64 -1.84
N LEU A 67 -2.29 0.91 -2.65
CA LEU A 67 -1.87 -0.39 -3.16
C LEU A 67 -0.72 -0.22 -4.14
N GLU A 68 -0.86 0.70 -5.09
CA GLU A 68 0.18 1.04 -6.04
C GLU A 68 1.41 1.67 -5.35
N THR A 69 1.21 2.56 -4.37
CA THR A 69 2.30 3.12 -3.56
C THR A 69 3.14 2.01 -2.91
N ASN A 70 2.48 1.05 -2.24
CA ASN A 70 3.18 -0.06 -1.59
C ASN A 70 3.86 -0.99 -2.61
N ARG A 71 3.25 -1.23 -3.77
CA ARG A 71 3.87 -2.01 -4.85
C ARG A 71 5.17 -1.36 -5.31
N GLN A 72 5.17 -0.05 -5.55
CA GLN A 72 6.37 0.69 -5.96
C GLN A 72 7.45 0.68 -4.87
N ILE A 73 7.09 0.86 -3.60
CA ILE A 73 8.04 0.76 -2.48
C ILE A 73 8.71 -0.61 -2.45
N LEU A 74 7.97 -1.70 -2.60
CA LEU A 74 8.53 -3.05 -2.63
C LEU A 74 9.43 -3.26 -3.85
N THR A 75 9.02 -2.76 -5.02
CA THR A 75 9.82 -2.86 -6.24
C THR A 75 11.12 -2.06 -6.12
N ALA A 76 11.07 -0.84 -5.59
CA ALA A 76 12.25 -0.01 -5.33
C ALA A 76 13.20 -0.66 -4.32
N SER A 77 12.66 -1.47 -3.38
CA SER A 77 13.45 -2.26 -2.44
C SER A 77 14.06 -3.54 -3.05
N GLY A 78 13.88 -3.79 -4.34
CA GLY A 78 14.48 -4.92 -5.07
C GLY A 78 13.57 -6.15 -5.19
N VAL A 79 12.34 -6.12 -4.68
CA VAL A 79 11.38 -7.21 -4.89
C VAL A 79 10.88 -7.18 -6.33
N LYS A 80 10.95 -8.32 -7.03
CA LYS A 80 10.49 -8.40 -8.42
C LYS A 80 8.98 -8.16 -8.50
N ASN A 81 8.54 -7.36 -9.46
CA ASN A 81 7.12 -7.06 -9.66
C ASN A 81 6.25 -8.32 -9.84
N GLU A 82 6.77 -9.34 -10.53
CA GLU A 82 6.12 -10.65 -10.72
C GLU A 82 5.93 -11.45 -9.41
N ASN A 83 6.66 -11.07 -8.38
CA ASN A 83 6.58 -11.66 -7.04
C ASN A 83 5.64 -10.91 -6.09
N ILE A 84 5.03 -9.82 -6.54
CA ILE A 84 4.12 -8.99 -5.74
C ILE A 84 2.69 -9.26 -6.19
N THR A 85 1.89 -9.83 -5.30
CA THR A 85 0.44 -9.97 -5.51
C THR A 85 -0.27 -8.83 -4.82
N VAL A 86 -1.17 -8.15 -5.53
CA VAL A 86 -1.94 -7.02 -5.00
C VAL A 86 -3.41 -7.37 -5.00
N SER A 87 -4.09 -7.10 -3.88
CA SER A 87 -5.55 -7.24 -3.78
C SER A 87 -6.25 -6.15 -4.60
N ASP A 88 -7.34 -6.50 -5.26
CA ASP A 88 -8.24 -5.57 -5.95
C ASP A 88 -9.44 -5.12 -5.08
N VAL A 89 -9.48 -5.52 -3.81
CA VAL A 89 -10.60 -5.29 -2.90
C VAL A 89 -10.43 -4.02 -2.10
N CYS A 90 -11.33 -3.06 -2.31
CA CYS A 90 -11.41 -1.83 -1.50
C CYS A 90 -12.18 -2.08 -0.20
N THR A 91 -11.55 -1.83 0.94
CA THR A 91 -12.17 -2.02 2.26
C THR A 91 -13.33 -1.07 2.52
N ASN A 92 -13.33 0.13 1.92
CA ASN A 92 -14.43 1.09 2.09
C ASN A 92 -15.65 0.72 1.25
N CYS A 93 -15.43 0.20 0.02
CA CYS A 93 -16.54 -0.27 -0.83
C CYS A 93 -17.15 -1.59 -0.31
N ASN A 94 -16.39 -2.38 0.45
CA ASN A 94 -16.79 -3.66 1.01
C ASN A 94 -16.82 -3.63 2.55
N SER A 95 -17.31 -2.55 3.12
CA SER A 95 -17.32 -2.32 4.56
C SER A 95 -18.32 -3.21 5.34
N ASP A 96 -19.16 -3.94 4.65
CA ASP A 96 -20.03 -5.00 5.16
C ASP A 96 -19.27 -6.31 5.43
N LEU A 97 -18.15 -6.54 4.73
CA LEU A 97 -17.31 -7.73 4.86
C LEU A 97 -15.96 -7.47 5.53
N LEU A 98 -15.44 -6.24 5.39
CA LEU A 98 -14.10 -5.87 5.81
C LEU A 98 -14.13 -4.64 6.72
N TRP A 99 -13.25 -4.61 7.70
CA TRP A 99 -13.10 -3.42 8.54
C TRP A 99 -12.56 -2.23 7.73
N SER A 100 -13.29 -1.12 7.77
CA SER A 100 -12.91 0.13 7.12
C SER A 100 -12.96 1.30 8.11
N HIS A 101 -11.80 1.90 8.39
CA HIS A 101 -11.72 3.09 9.23
C HIS A 101 -12.56 4.25 8.67
N ARG A 102 -12.52 4.44 7.36
CA ARG A 102 -13.24 5.50 6.65
C ARG A 102 -14.76 5.30 6.72
N ALA A 103 -15.26 4.11 6.40
CA ALA A 103 -16.68 3.81 6.40
C ALA A 103 -17.30 3.91 7.80
N THR A 104 -16.57 3.45 8.83
CA THR A 104 -17.05 3.40 10.21
C THR A 104 -16.64 4.60 11.07
N LYS A 105 -16.05 5.64 10.47
CA LYS A 105 -15.57 6.84 11.17
C LYS A 105 -14.66 6.52 12.37
N GLY A 106 -13.79 5.52 12.21
CA GLY A 106 -12.84 5.10 13.24
C GLY A 106 -13.33 3.93 14.14
N HIS A 107 -14.60 3.61 14.17
CA HIS A 107 -15.15 2.49 14.94
C HIS A 107 -14.94 1.19 14.19
N ARG A 108 -13.77 0.56 14.34
CA ARG A 108 -13.42 -0.65 13.61
C ARG A 108 -12.59 -1.63 14.44
N GLY A 109 -12.64 -2.90 14.05
CA GLY A 109 -11.70 -3.91 14.49
C GLY A 109 -10.41 -3.90 13.65
N THR A 110 -9.66 -4.98 13.75
CA THR A 110 -8.39 -5.19 13.06
C THR A 110 -8.49 -6.42 12.17
N MET A 111 -7.88 -6.34 10.99
CA MET A 111 -7.67 -7.50 10.12
C MET A 111 -6.21 -7.97 10.26
N SER A 112 -6.00 -9.27 10.20
CA SER A 112 -4.67 -9.88 10.25
C SER A 112 -4.42 -10.67 8.97
N ALA A 113 -3.15 -10.70 8.54
CA ALA A 113 -2.71 -11.51 7.43
C ALA A 113 -1.63 -12.48 7.92
N PHE A 114 -1.66 -13.71 7.40
CA PHE A 114 -0.69 -14.74 7.69
C PHE A 114 -0.16 -15.31 6.39
N MET A 115 1.15 -15.52 6.31
CA MET A 115 1.81 -16.08 5.13
C MET A 115 2.90 -17.05 5.58
N CYS A 116 3.02 -18.19 4.94
CA CYS A 116 4.11 -19.14 5.15
C CYS A 116 4.53 -19.76 3.82
N ILE A 117 5.77 -20.19 3.76
CA ILE A 117 6.29 -21.03 2.67
C ILE A 117 5.99 -22.49 3.03
N LYS A 118 5.45 -23.25 2.08
CA LYS A 118 5.24 -24.70 2.21
C LYS A 118 6.48 -25.46 1.81
#